data_1d66b1fd13346eb4fe66bcbc5856aa84
#
_entry.id   1d66b1fd13346eb4fe66bcbc5856aa84
#
_cell.length_a   1.000
_cell.length_b   1.000
_cell.length_c   1.000
_cell.angle_alpha   90.00
_cell.angle_beta   90.00
_cell.angle_gamma   90.00
#
_symmetry.space_group_name_H-M   'P 1'
#
loop_
_entity.id
_entity.type
_entity.pdbx_description
1 polymer ?
#
loop_
_entity_poly.entity_id
_entity_poly.type
_entity_poly.pdbx_seq_one_letter_code
_entity_poly.pdbx_strand_id
1 'polypeptide(L)'
;MPYRLDSDIISRILSENNIVDVIEEFLPLKKSGANYSTTCPFHKEKTPSFIVSPDKQMFHCFGCGESGDSISFLTKYKNYTFVEAVEYLAKKAGIMLEEVKKYAGQENRQLSDKLYKINRDAALFYYNNLKHSSEVIKYLRSRKIDINVIKKFGIGYAIDKWDNLLKYLTGKGYLEEDILKTGLIIKKQKQNGYYDRFRNRVMFPIIDVKGRIIGFGGRVMDDSLPKYLNSPESIIFNKGSNLYGLNLVRESVKNKSFILVEGYMDVIKMHTYGYDTTVALGTSLTDNQIKLMKRYSKSFYIALDSDIAGQKAALKALNMFKKNNLDAKVVIIPNAKDPDEYLNKFGKINFDKLIENSLDYYDFLEFNYQEIYENSNKVEYINKFFDNIVNVTSEIEKELIFEKLSRKVGVSKESIIKEYNKKNTKQGTFVKSARPAYVKPQVSKITTSHEEELIKLILINNDFALFLKEIVNEDTFKDLDYYNIFKEMYEYKINDMSIDKDSLNNILKNKMDVEILLQYDDVDYDNLEALFKDCIKRLKIKYYEKKKSILSESLTQSENSANSKDIMNEIFSLAKKIKSTKEEVN
;
A
#
# COMPACT_ATOMS: atom_id res chain seq x y z
N MET A 1 14.79 11.71 9.84
CA MET A 1 15.68 11.32 10.95
C MET A 1 16.25 12.58 11.56
N PRO A 2 16.51 12.66 12.88
CA PRO A 2 17.02 13.88 13.51
C PRO A 2 18.49 14.16 13.18
N TYR A 3 19.23 13.16 12.68
CA TYR A 3 20.65 13.23 12.33
C TYR A 3 20.90 12.84 10.89
N ARG A 4 21.95 13.39 10.30
CA ARG A 4 22.50 12.90 9.03
C ARG A 4 23.29 11.63 9.33
N LEU A 5 22.69 10.48 9.08
CA LEU A 5 23.27 9.16 9.29
C LEU A 5 23.63 8.57 7.91
N ASP A 6 24.71 9.05 7.32
CA ASP A 6 25.28 8.43 6.14
C ASP A 6 26.10 7.17 6.50
N SER A 7 26.47 6.38 5.50
CA SER A 7 27.23 5.14 5.69
C SER A 7 28.55 5.34 6.41
N ASP A 8 29.18 6.50 6.21
CA ASP A 8 30.51 6.81 6.75
C ASP A 8 30.45 7.09 8.26
N ILE A 9 29.44 7.84 8.69
CA ILE A 9 29.20 8.09 10.12
C ILE A 9 28.83 6.79 10.84
N ILE A 10 27.97 5.98 10.24
CA ILE A 10 27.57 4.68 10.84
C ILE A 10 28.79 3.75 10.94
N SER A 11 29.60 3.66 9.90
CA SER A 11 30.82 2.84 9.88
C SER A 11 31.82 3.32 10.94
N ARG A 12 31.99 4.64 11.08
CA ARG A 12 32.85 5.23 12.11
C ARG A 12 32.35 4.92 13.52
N ILE A 13 31.04 5.04 13.77
CA ILE A 13 30.44 4.72 15.08
C ILE A 13 30.67 3.24 15.42
N LEU A 14 30.49 2.34 14.44
CA LEU A 14 30.71 0.91 14.65
C LEU A 14 32.18 0.59 14.90
N SER A 15 33.12 1.24 14.19
CA SER A 15 34.55 1.00 14.36
C SER A 15 35.10 1.50 15.70
N GLU A 16 34.53 2.57 16.27
CA GLU A 16 34.94 3.13 17.57
C GLU A 16 34.27 2.42 18.75
N ASN A 17 33.32 1.50 18.52
CA ASN A 17 32.66 0.73 19.57
C ASN A 17 32.90 -0.75 19.39
N ASN A 18 33.87 -1.30 20.15
CA ASN A 18 34.10 -2.73 20.15
C ASN A 18 32.84 -3.48 20.62
N ILE A 19 32.36 -4.43 19.83
CA ILE A 19 31.11 -5.17 20.09
C ILE A 19 31.17 -5.93 21.42
N VAL A 20 32.35 -6.41 21.83
CA VAL A 20 32.53 -7.11 23.12
C VAL A 20 32.22 -6.16 24.26
N ASP A 21 32.80 -4.95 24.26
CA ASP A 21 32.59 -3.94 25.29
C ASP A 21 31.14 -3.42 25.33
N VAL A 22 30.48 -3.40 24.19
CA VAL A 22 29.07 -3.01 24.12
C VAL A 22 28.16 -4.08 24.70
N ILE A 23 28.42 -5.34 24.39
CA ILE A 23 27.59 -6.46 24.89
C ILE A 23 27.87 -6.74 26.36
N GLU A 24 29.12 -6.59 26.80
CA GLU A 24 29.55 -6.85 28.19
C GLU A 24 28.91 -5.89 29.21
N GLU A 25 28.49 -4.70 28.77
CA GLU A 25 27.67 -3.79 29.60
C GLU A 25 26.33 -4.41 30.04
N PHE A 26 25.84 -5.39 29.32
CA PHE A 26 24.49 -5.94 29.51
C PHE A 26 24.48 -7.43 29.83
N LEU A 27 25.51 -8.18 29.39
CA LEU A 27 25.60 -9.62 29.50
C LEU A 27 27.01 -10.05 29.92
N PRO A 28 27.16 -10.93 30.90
CA PRO A 28 28.47 -11.46 31.25
C PRO A 28 29.03 -12.31 30.11
N LEU A 29 30.15 -11.92 29.56
CA LEU A 29 30.85 -12.65 28.50
C LEU A 29 31.98 -13.51 29.07
N LYS A 30 32.13 -14.74 28.58
CA LYS A 30 33.25 -15.63 28.89
C LYS A 30 34.11 -15.82 27.66
N LYS A 31 35.42 -15.65 27.78
CA LYS A 31 36.36 -15.88 26.67
C LYS A 31 36.32 -17.35 26.27
N SER A 32 36.21 -17.59 24.96
CA SER A 32 36.17 -18.92 24.35
C SER A 32 37.02 -18.92 23.08
N GLY A 33 38.32 -19.23 23.24
CA GLY A 33 39.30 -19.12 22.17
C GLY A 33 39.51 -17.66 21.74
N ALA A 34 39.39 -17.38 20.46
CA ALA A 34 39.44 -16.02 19.88
C ALA A 34 38.15 -15.21 20.05
N ASN A 35 37.06 -15.85 20.47
CA ASN A 35 35.74 -15.25 20.63
C ASN A 35 35.31 -15.18 22.09
N TYR A 36 34.15 -14.61 22.33
CA TYR A 36 33.46 -14.60 23.60
C TYR A 36 32.14 -15.35 23.50
N SER A 37 31.66 -15.95 24.60
CA SER A 37 30.39 -16.70 24.62
C SER A 37 29.58 -16.41 25.88
N THR A 38 28.24 -16.49 25.70
CA THR A 38 27.27 -16.44 26.80
C THR A 38 25.99 -17.18 26.40
N THR A 39 25.07 -17.34 27.35
CA THR A 39 23.71 -17.80 27.05
C THR A 39 22.98 -16.71 26.25
N CYS A 40 22.22 -17.13 25.25
CA CYS A 40 21.53 -16.20 24.35
C CYS A 40 20.43 -15.41 25.08
N PRO A 41 20.40 -14.08 24.94
CA PRO A 41 19.34 -13.27 25.53
C PRO A 41 18.03 -13.27 24.70
N PHE A 42 18.05 -13.84 23.49
CA PHE A 42 16.91 -13.80 22.55
C PHE A 42 16.07 -15.07 22.57
N HIS A 43 16.58 -16.17 23.15
CA HIS A 43 15.83 -17.40 23.36
C HIS A 43 16.26 -18.10 24.67
N LYS A 44 15.41 -19.00 25.18
CA LYS A 44 15.70 -19.74 26.40
C LYS A 44 16.62 -20.94 26.10
N GLU A 45 17.79 -20.96 26.72
CA GLU A 45 18.75 -22.06 26.64
C GLU A 45 19.50 -22.26 27.96
N LYS A 46 20.14 -23.42 28.14
CA LYS A 46 20.98 -23.76 29.31
C LYS A 46 22.47 -23.77 28.97
N THR A 47 22.82 -23.95 27.71
CA THR A 47 24.19 -24.02 27.21
C THR A 47 24.51 -22.76 26.41
N PRO A 48 25.70 -22.13 26.58
CA PRO A 48 26.06 -20.94 25.84
C PRO A 48 26.14 -21.20 24.33
N SER A 49 25.26 -20.59 23.54
CA SER A 49 25.27 -20.63 22.07
C SER A 49 25.44 -19.28 21.42
N PHE A 50 25.46 -18.20 22.21
CA PHE A 50 25.64 -16.85 21.74
C PHE A 50 27.14 -16.51 21.72
N ILE A 51 27.69 -16.39 20.52
CA ILE A 51 29.12 -16.12 20.27
C ILE A 51 29.28 -14.69 19.79
N VAL A 52 30.25 -13.98 20.35
CA VAL A 52 30.67 -12.63 19.99
C VAL A 52 32.08 -12.67 19.43
N SER A 53 32.26 -12.24 18.20
CA SER A 53 33.56 -12.21 17.51
C SER A 53 34.12 -10.78 17.49
N PRO A 54 35.21 -10.50 18.23
CA PRO A 54 35.86 -9.19 18.21
C PRO A 54 36.48 -8.89 16.83
N ASP A 55 37.01 -9.92 16.14
CA ASP A 55 37.64 -9.73 14.83
C ASP A 55 36.62 -9.35 13.75
N LYS A 56 35.40 -9.93 13.81
CA LYS A 56 34.34 -9.67 12.85
C LYS A 56 33.42 -8.53 13.27
N GLN A 57 33.53 -8.03 14.50
CA GLN A 57 32.63 -7.06 15.09
C GLN A 57 31.14 -7.46 14.96
N MET A 58 30.87 -8.76 15.19
CA MET A 58 29.52 -9.35 15.05
C MET A 58 29.26 -10.36 16.18
N PHE A 59 27.98 -10.48 16.53
CA PHE A 59 27.49 -11.61 17.31
C PHE A 59 26.72 -12.59 16.41
N HIS A 60 26.72 -13.86 16.81
CA HIS A 60 25.89 -14.90 16.22
C HIS A 60 25.46 -15.91 17.27
N CYS A 61 24.18 -16.24 17.30
CA CYS A 61 23.64 -17.29 18.15
C CYS A 61 23.42 -18.57 17.32
N PHE A 62 24.12 -19.65 17.68
CA PHE A 62 23.98 -20.94 16.99
C PHE A 62 22.70 -21.70 17.39
N GLY A 63 21.97 -21.24 18.42
CA GLY A 63 20.71 -21.83 18.84
C GLY A 63 19.50 -21.29 18.07
N CYS A 64 19.37 -19.96 17.95
CA CYS A 64 18.22 -19.34 17.29
C CYS A 64 18.54 -18.63 15.97
N GLY A 65 19.81 -18.62 15.52
CA GLY A 65 20.24 -17.98 14.28
C GLY A 65 20.35 -16.45 14.34
N GLU A 66 20.05 -15.81 15.47
CA GLU A 66 20.14 -14.36 15.59
C GLU A 66 21.58 -13.87 15.44
N SER A 67 21.80 -12.84 14.64
CA SER A 67 23.12 -12.28 14.37
C SER A 67 23.04 -10.78 14.07
N GLY A 68 24.19 -10.10 14.18
CA GLY A 68 24.29 -8.68 13.85
C GLY A 68 25.49 -8.01 14.50
N ASP A 69 25.58 -6.70 14.30
CA ASP A 69 26.55 -5.78 14.88
C ASP A 69 26.07 -5.17 16.23
N SER A 70 26.81 -4.20 16.76
CA SER A 70 26.46 -3.51 18.00
C SER A 70 25.11 -2.76 17.91
N ILE A 71 24.78 -2.18 16.76
CA ILE A 71 23.49 -1.51 16.54
C ILE A 71 22.35 -2.54 16.57
N SER A 72 22.53 -3.65 15.86
CA SER A 72 21.57 -4.76 15.81
C SER A 72 21.35 -5.38 17.18
N PHE A 73 22.40 -5.52 18.01
CA PHE A 73 22.29 -6.00 19.38
C PHE A 73 21.42 -5.05 20.22
N LEU A 74 21.71 -3.75 20.21
CA LEU A 74 20.97 -2.77 21.00
C LEU A 74 19.50 -2.66 20.54
N THR A 75 19.23 -2.72 19.25
CA THR A 75 17.86 -2.68 18.74
C THR A 75 17.04 -3.89 19.20
N LYS A 76 17.65 -5.07 19.25
CA LYS A 76 16.98 -6.30 19.68
C LYS A 76 16.92 -6.47 21.20
N TYR A 77 18.02 -6.19 21.91
CA TYR A 77 18.13 -6.44 23.33
C TYR A 77 17.47 -5.34 24.18
N LYS A 78 17.67 -4.07 23.79
CA LYS A 78 17.12 -2.89 24.49
C LYS A 78 15.81 -2.38 23.88
N ASN A 79 15.35 -2.97 22.78
CA ASN A 79 14.23 -2.46 21.99
C ASN A 79 14.42 -1.01 21.53
N TYR A 80 15.67 -0.59 21.34
CA TYR A 80 15.97 0.72 20.78
C TYR A 80 15.54 0.80 19.31
N THR A 81 15.11 1.96 18.88
CA THR A 81 15.04 2.25 17.45
C THR A 81 16.46 2.34 16.89
N PHE A 82 16.63 2.19 15.59
CA PHE A 82 17.93 2.34 14.93
C PHE A 82 18.62 3.66 15.31
N VAL A 83 17.85 4.77 15.36
CA VAL A 83 18.38 6.09 15.73
C VAL A 83 18.84 6.12 17.19
N GLU A 84 18.06 5.58 18.11
CA GLU A 84 18.44 5.51 19.54
C GLU A 84 19.67 4.65 19.78
N ALA A 85 19.83 3.54 19.05
CA ALA A 85 21.01 2.69 19.12
C ALA A 85 22.26 3.43 18.59
N VAL A 86 22.12 4.16 17.49
CA VAL A 86 23.19 4.99 16.92
C VAL A 86 23.56 6.14 17.85
N GLU A 87 22.58 6.84 18.45
CA GLU A 87 22.80 7.89 19.45
C GLU A 87 23.56 7.37 20.67
N TYR A 88 23.17 6.19 21.18
CA TYR A 88 23.83 5.55 22.31
C TYR A 88 25.30 5.25 22.01
N LEU A 89 25.60 4.63 20.88
CA LEU A 89 26.98 4.27 20.48
C LEU A 89 27.81 5.52 20.13
N ALA A 90 27.22 6.51 19.48
CA ALA A 90 27.89 7.78 19.19
C ALA A 90 28.29 8.51 20.48
N LYS A 91 27.40 8.58 21.46
CA LYS A 91 27.67 9.16 22.79
C LYS A 91 28.78 8.40 23.51
N LYS A 92 28.79 7.07 23.46
CA LYS A 92 29.84 6.21 24.06
C LYS A 92 31.19 6.45 23.41
N ALA A 93 31.24 6.60 22.10
CA ALA A 93 32.47 6.88 21.34
C ALA A 93 32.91 8.37 21.36
N GLY A 94 32.15 9.26 22.00
CA GLY A 94 32.43 10.71 21.98
C GLY A 94 32.25 11.34 20.59
N ILE A 95 31.52 10.67 19.68
CA ILE A 95 31.23 11.17 18.34
C ILE A 95 30.02 12.11 18.40
N MET A 96 30.24 13.38 18.05
CA MET A 96 29.13 14.30 17.87
C MET A 96 28.40 13.98 16.56
N LEU A 97 27.14 13.55 16.67
CA LEU A 97 26.27 13.42 15.54
C LEU A 97 25.90 14.82 15.05
N GLU A 98 26.21 15.12 13.80
CA GLU A 98 25.70 16.33 13.19
C GLU A 98 24.17 16.22 13.13
N GLU A 99 23.49 16.97 14.00
CA GLU A 99 22.05 17.19 13.83
C GLU A 99 21.88 17.75 12.42
N VAL A 100 21.12 17.05 11.56
CA VAL A 100 20.67 17.61 10.29
C VAL A 100 20.03 18.95 10.68
N LYS A 101 20.75 20.05 10.33
CA LYS A 101 20.53 21.42 10.82
C LYS A 101 19.08 21.55 11.30
N LYS A 102 18.88 21.88 12.54
CA LYS A 102 17.59 22.07 13.24
C LYS A 102 16.51 22.77 12.41
N TYR A 103 16.91 23.42 11.31
CA TYR A 103 16.05 24.16 10.40
C TYR A 103 15.06 23.27 9.62
N ALA A 104 15.49 22.22 8.94
CA ALA A 104 14.54 21.41 8.14
C ALA A 104 13.68 20.47 9.01
N GLY A 105 14.22 19.92 10.09
CA GLY A 105 13.46 19.10 11.03
C GLY A 105 12.52 19.90 11.93
N GLN A 106 12.90 21.12 12.30
CA GLN A 106 12.09 22.02 13.10
C GLN A 106 10.99 22.69 12.27
N GLU A 107 11.29 23.07 11.03
CA GLU A 107 10.29 23.57 10.08
C GLU A 107 9.25 22.50 9.72
N ASN A 108 9.68 21.28 9.43
CA ASN A 108 8.76 20.17 9.16
C ASN A 108 7.91 19.80 10.39
N ARG A 109 8.48 19.88 11.60
CA ARG A 109 7.73 19.64 12.84
C ARG A 109 6.72 20.76 13.09
N GLN A 110 7.12 22.03 12.97
CA GLN A 110 6.23 23.17 13.09
C GLN A 110 5.11 23.14 12.03
N LEU A 111 5.46 22.79 10.78
CA LEU A 111 4.49 22.62 9.72
C LEU A 111 3.51 21.48 10.05
N SER A 112 4.00 20.32 10.46
CA SER A 112 3.14 19.20 10.87
C SER A 112 2.19 19.57 12.00
N ASP A 113 2.69 20.26 13.04
CA ASP A 113 1.86 20.73 14.16
C ASP A 113 0.79 21.72 13.71
N LYS A 114 1.11 22.58 12.74
CA LYS A 114 0.16 23.51 12.12
C LYS A 114 -0.91 22.75 11.33
N LEU A 115 -0.52 21.75 10.53
CA LEU A 115 -1.45 20.93 9.76
C LEU A 115 -2.39 20.12 10.67
N TYR A 116 -1.91 19.58 11.80
CA TYR A 116 -2.78 18.94 12.80
C TYR A 116 -3.80 19.91 13.40
N LYS A 117 -3.43 21.17 13.65
CA LYS A 117 -4.34 22.20 14.14
C LYS A 117 -5.42 22.52 13.09
N ILE A 118 -5.03 22.67 11.82
CA ILE A 118 -5.97 22.90 10.70
C ILE A 118 -6.97 21.74 10.61
N ASN A 119 -6.49 20.49 10.62
CA ASN A 119 -7.37 19.32 10.56
C ASN A 119 -8.31 19.24 11.77
N ARG A 120 -7.84 19.59 12.97
CA ARG A 120 -8.68 19.63 14.17
C ARG A 120 -9.80 20.67 14.04
N ASP A 121 -9.48 21.86 13.55
CA ASP A 121 -10.45 22.93 13.36
C ASP A 121 -11.45 22.57 12.25
N ALA A 122 -11.00 21.93 11.17
CA ALA A 122 -11.87 21.40 10.12
C ALA A 122 -12.84 20.33 10.67
N ALA A 123 -12.36 19.42 11.52
CA ALA A 123 -13.22 18.41 12.13
C ALA A 123 -14.29 19.02 13.03
N LEU A 124 -13.94 20.02 13.84
CA LEU A 124 -14.89 20.78 14.66
C LEU A 124 -15.92 21.51 13.80
N PHE A 125 -15.49 22.09 12.69
CA PHE A 125 -16.39 22.74 11.74
C PHE A 125 -17.38 21.74 11.14
N TYR A 126 -16.94 20.59 10.64
CA TYR A 126 -17.81 19.55 10.11
C TYR A 126 -18.76 18.98 11.18
N TYR A 127 -18.25 18.76 12.38
CA TYR A 127 -19.07 18.30 13.49
C TYR A 127 -20.19 19.29 13.86
N ASN A 128 -19.89 20.60 13.87
CA ASN A 128 -20.89 21.63 14.13
C ASN A 128 -21.91 21.73 12.99
N ASN A 129 -21.48 21.63 11.72
CA ASN A 129 -22.41 21.58 10.59
C ASN A 129 -23.41 20.43 10.70
N LEU A 130 -22.95 19.25 11.16
CA LEU A 130 -23.82 18.09 11.34
C LEU A 130 -24.94 18.37 12.34
N LYS A 131 -24.66 19.07 13.45
CA LYS A 131 -25.68 19.41 14.48
C LYS A 131 -26.85 20.21 13.91
N HIS A 132 -26.60 21.00 12.87
CA HIS A 132 -27.61 21.85 12.23
C HIS A 132 -28.22 21.23 10.97
N SER A 133 -27.88 19.97 10.63
CA SER A 133 -28.30 19.28 9.42
C SER A 133 -29.25 18.12 9.76
N SER A 134 -30.53 18.42 9.93
CA SER A 134 -31.55 17.43 10.34
C SER A 134 -31.67 16.25 9.36
N GLU A 135 -31.49 16.49 8.06
CA GLU A 135 -31.52 15.49 7.01
C GLU A 135 -30.37 14.48 7.16
N VAL A 136 -29.16 14.98 7.38
CA VAL A 136 -27.99 14.13 7.59
C VAL A 136 -28.10 13.31 8.86
N ILE A 137 -28.66 13.91 9.92
CA ILE A 137 -28.94 13.19 11.18
C ILE A 137 -29.97 12.08 10.94
N LYS A 138 -31.04 12.34 10.17
CA LYS A 138 -32.02 11.31 9.79
C LYS A 138 -31.36 10.17 9.00
N TYR A 139 -30.51 10.51 8.03
CA TYR A 139 -29.72 9.53 7.27
C TYR A 139 -28.84 8.65 8.18
N LEU A 140 -28.10 9.25 9.12
CA LEU A 140 -27.26 8.50 10.06
C LEU A 140 -28.09 7.60 10.98
N ARG A 141 -29.24 8.08 11.44
CA ARG A 141 -30.19 7.29 12.25
C ARG A 141 -30.77 6.10 11.46
N SER A 142 -31.13 6.28 10.20
CA SER A 142 -31.58 5.17 9.34
C SER A 142 -30.51 4.08 9.19
N ARG A 143 -29.25 4.47 9.31
CA ARG A 143 -28.08 3.57 9.36
C ARG A 143 -27.80 3.03 10.78
N LYS A 144 -28.67 3.28 11.77
CA LYS A 144 -28.50 2.92 13.18
C LYS A 144 -27.23 3.52 13.82
N ILE A 145 -26.82 4.69 13.38
CA ILE A 145 -25.72 5.47 13.97
C ILE A 145 -26.34 6.53 14.88
N ASP A 146 -26.22 6.33 16.18
CA ASP A 146 -26.75 7.23 17.19
C ASP A 146 -25.77 8.37 17.54
N ILE A 147 -26.22 9.26 18.43
CA ILE A 147 -25.43 10.44 18.83
C ILE A 147 -24.14 10.06 19.59
N ASN A 148 -24.11 8.94 20.31
CA ASN A 148 -22.94 8.50 21.05
C ASN A 148 -21.88 8.00 20.08
N VAL A 149 -22.30 7.28 19.04
CA VAL A 149 -21.44 6.83 17.95
C VAL A 149 -20.90 8.04 17.16
N ILE A 150 -21.77 9.01 16.82
CA ILE A 150 -21.35 10.26 16.17
C ILE A 150 -20.25 10.95 16.98
N LYS A 151 -20.43 11.07 18.31
CA LYS A 151 -19.42 11.68 19.20
C LYS A 151 -18.14 10.83 19.28
N LYS A 152 -18.28 9.50 19.44
CA LYS A 152 -17.16 8.57 19.57
C LYS A 152 -16.21 8.64 18.36
N PHE A 153 -16.78 8.71 17.14
CA PHE A 153 -16.02 8.75 15.89
C PHE A 153 -15.76 10.17 15.36
N GLY A 154 -16.34 11.21 15.98
CA GLY A 154 -16.19 12.59 15.52
C GLY A 154 -16.85 12.86 14.17
N ILE A 155 -17.92 12.12 13.83
CA ILE A 155 -18.61 12.23 12.54
C ILE A 155 -19.12 13.65 12.33
N GLY A 156 -18.93 14.20 11.13
CA GLY A 156 -19.35 15.53 10.74
C GLY A 156 -20.07 15.58 9.41
N TYR A 157 -20.30 16.79 8.91
CA TYR A 157 -20.92 17.03 7.61
C TYR A 157 -20.25 18.19 6.87
N ALA A 158 -19.82 17.93 5.66
CA ALA A 158 -19.39 18.95 4.72
C ALA A 158 -20.61 19.41 3.91
N ILE A 159 -21.07 20.63 4.16
CA ILE A 159 -22.25 21.19 3.48
C ILE A 159 -21.98 21.39 1.99
N ASP A 160 -23.04 21.44 1.18
CA ASP A 160 -22.94 21.64 -0.27
C ASP A 160 -22.65 23.10 -0.61
N LYS A 161 -21.41 23.54 -0.37
CA LYS A 161 -20.88 24.86 -0.73
C LYS A 161 -19.43 24.75 -1.18
N TRP A 162 -19.04 25.60 -2.14
CA TRP A 162 -17.73 25.52 -2.79
C TRP A 162 -16.55 25.95 -1.91
N ASP A 163 -16.73 26.85 -0.97
CA ASP A 163 -15.64 27.50 -0.23
C ASP A 163 -15.96 27.73 1.26
N ASN A 164 -16.86 26.94 1.82
CA ASN A 164 -17.35 27.19 3.18
C ASN A 164 -16.31 26.86 4.25
N LEU A 165 -15.61 25.73 4.10
CA LEU A 165 -14.49 25.37 4.98
C LEU A 165 -13.32 26.31 4.76
N LEU A 166 -12.99 26.63 3.51
CA LEU A 166 -11.92 27.55 3.17
C LEU A 166 -12.13 28.89 3.88
N LYS A 167 -13.31 29.52 3.75
CA LYS A 167 -13.65 30.79 4.44
C LYS A 167 -13.57 30.68 5.96
N TYR A 168 -14.02 29.57 6.52
CA TYR A 168 -13.92 29.34 7.96
C TYR A 168 -12.46 29.27 8.44
N LEU A 169 -11.61 28.52 7.74
CA LEU A 169 -10.21 28.35 8.12
C LEU A 169 -9.39 29.62 7.88
N THR A 170 -9.59 30.32 6.77
CA THR A 170 -8.93 31.62 6.52
C THR A 170 -9.39 32.68 7.51
N GLY A 171 -10.66 32.69 7.90
CA GLY A 171 -11.19 33.53 8.99
C GLY A 171 -10.55 33.24 10.36
N LYS A 172 -9.96 32.07 10.57
CA LYS A 172 -9.14 31.73 11.74
C LYS A 172 -7.66 32.10 11.59
N GLY A 173 -7.26 32.71 10.48
CA GLY A 173 -5.90 33.13 10.22
C GLY A 173 -4.99 32.06 9.60
N TYR A 174 -5.52 30.94 9.11
CA TYR A 174 -4.72 29.97 8.38
C TYR A 174 -4.48 30.43 6.93
N LEU A 175 -3.24 30.23 6.45
CA LEU A 175 -2.90 30.51 5.06
C LEU A 175 -3.46 29.43 4.13
N GLU A 176 -3.97 29.84 2.97
CA GLU A 176 -4.53 28.92 1.96
C GLU A 176 -3.53 27.82 1.54
N GLU A 177 -2.24 28.16 1.43
CA GLU A 177 -1.18 27.21 1.12
C GLU A 177 -1.00 26.12 2.19
N ASP A 178 -1.19 26.45 3.47
CA ASP A 178 -1.11 25.45 4.53
C ASP A 178 -2.38 24.60 4.58
N ILE A 179 -3.55 25.19 4.29
CA ILE A 179 -4.79 24.44 4.14
C ILE A 179 -4.69 23.47 2.94
N LEU A 180 -4.11 23.91 1.82
CA LEU A 180 -3.88 23.05 0.64
C LEU A 180 -3.02 21.83 0.99
N LYS A 181 -1.97 22.00 1.79
CA LYS A 181 -1.09 20.88 2.22
C LYS A 181 -1.81 19.81 3.06
N THR A 182 -2.95 20.11 3.67
CA THR A 182 -3.79 19.12 4.35
C THR A 182 -4.69 18.32 3.40
N GLY A 183 -4.81 18.77 2.14
CA GLY A 183 -5.73 18.18 1.18
C GLY A 183 -7.21 18.49 1.43
N LEU A 184 -7.53 19.48 2.27
CA LEU A 184 -8.90 19.92 2.54
C LEU A 184 -9.48 20.80 1.43
N ILE A 185 -8.63 21.44 0.65
CA ILE A 185 -8.99 22.29 -0.49
C ILE A 185 -8.23 21.86 -1.74
N ILE A 186 -8.75 22.27 -2.89
CA ILE A 186 -8.18 22.00 -4.22
C ILE A 186 -7.96 23.35 -4.92
N LYS A 187 -6.84 23.48 -5.65
CA LYS A 187 -6.55 24.65 -6.46
C LYS A 187 -7.42 24.65 -7.73
N LYS A 188 -8.04 25.77 -8.06
CA LYS A 188 -8.80 25.91 -9.31
C LYS A 188 -7.87 25.87 -10.53
N GLN A 189 -8.24 25.10 -11.55
CA GLN A 189 -7.39 24.93 -12.74
C GLN A 189 -7.37 26.14 -13.67
N LYS A 190 -8.54 26.79 -13.88
CA LYS A 190 -8.71 27.87 -14.86
C LYS A 190 -8.76 29.27 -14.24
N GLN A 191 -8.72 29.41 -12.92
CA GLN A 191 -8.85 30.66 -12.19
C GLN A 191 -7.94 30.65 -10.96
N ASN A 192 -7.51 31.84 -10.50
CA ASN A 192 -6.85 31.93 -9.21
C ASN A 192 -7.81 31.59 -8.07
N GLY A 193 -7.33 30.87 -7.06
CA GLY A 193 -8.06 30.52 -5.85
C GLY A 193 -8.24 29.01 -5.64
N TYR A 194 -9.01 28.70 -4.62
CA TYR A 194 -9.21 27.33 -4.13
C TYR A 194 -10.69 27.05 -3.90
N TYR A 195 -11.04 25.78 -3.73
CA TYR A 195 -12.38 25.32 -3.35
C TYR A 195 -12.29 24.11 -2.41
N ASP A 196 -13.35 23.88 -1.63
CA ASP A 196 -13.42 22.79 -0.67
C ASP A 196 -13.41 21.43 -1.38
N ARG A 197 -12.51 20.53 -0.95
CA ARG A 197 -12.44 19.17 -1.48
C ARG A 197 -13.69 18.35 -1.16
N PHE A 198 -14.21 18.50 0.05
CA PHE A 198 -15.36 17.76 0.52
C PHE A 198 -16.60 18.66 0.51
N ARG A 199 -17.63 18.25 -0.22
CA ARG A 199 -18.91 18.94 -0.36
C ARG A 199 -20.02 17.90 -0.37
N ASN A 200 -21.15 18.22 0.26
CA ASN A 200 -22.32 17.34 0.40
C ASN A 200 -21.95 15.91 0.86
N ARG A 201 -21.10 15.80 1.90
CA ARG A 201 -20.59 14.49 2.37
C ARG A 201 -20.67 14.37 3.88
N VAL A 202 -21.03 13.19 4.35
CA VAL A 202 -20.79 12.77 5.74
C VAL A 202 -19.29 12.58 5.91
N MET A 203 -18.71 13.21 6.93
CA MET A 203 -17.27 13.28 7.15
C MET A 203 -16.83 12.38 8.29
N PHE A 204 -15.77 11.60 8.03
CA PHE A 204 -15.15 10.69 8.97
C PHE A 204 -13.71 11.15 9.21
N PRO A 205 -13.38 11.75 10.37
CA PRO A 205 -12.00 12.12 10.67
C PRO A 205 -11.14 10.86 10.84
N ILE A 206 -9.99 10.84 10.18
CA ILE A 206 -8.99 9.77 10.33
C ILE A 206 -8.06 10.21 11.44
N ILE A 207 -7.99 9.40 12.51
CA ILE A 207 -7.28 9.75 13.74
C ILE A 207 -6.15 8.74 13.95
N ASP A 208 -4.95 9.23 14.19
CA ASP A 208 -3.79 8.39 14.47
C ASP A 208 -3.81 7.83 15.91
N VAL A 209 -2.91 6.93 16.22
CA VAL A 209 -2.78 6.31 17.56
C VAL A 209 -2.46 7.31 18.68
N LYS A 210 -2.05 8.54 18.35
CA LYS A 210 -1.81 9.62 19.31
C LYS A 210 -3.01 10.55 19.47
N GLY A 211 -4.15 10.23 18.85
CA GLY A 211 -5.37 11.02 18.90
C GLY A 211 -5.37 12.28 18.01
N ARG A 212 -4.43 12.39 17.05
CA ARG A 212 -4.34 13.54 16.15
C ARG A 212 -5.12 13.25 14.87
N ILE A 213 -5.83 14.24 14.36
CA ILE A 213 -6.58 14.13 13.10
C ILE A 213 -5.59 14.34 11.95
N ILE A 214 -5.38 13.28 11.17
CA ILE A 214 -4.39 13.22 10.10
C ILE A 214 -5.02 13.41 8.71
N GLY A 215 -6.32 13.18 8.56
CA GLY A 215 -7.05 13.29 7.30
C GLY A 215 -8.54 13.02 7.50
N PHE A 216 -9.24 12.88 6.40
CA PHE A 216 -10.69 12.66 6.38
C PHE A 216 -11.09 11.68 5.28
N GLY A 217 -12.14 10.90 5.57
CA GLY A 217 -12.97 10.26 4.57
C GLY A 217 -14.30 11.01 4.44
N GLY A 218 -14.83 11.11 3.24
CA GLY A 218 -16.15 11.71 2.99
C GLY A 218 -17.03 10.78 2.17
N ARG A 219 -18.28 10.53 2.62
CA ARG A 219 -19.25 9.67 1.94
C ARG A 219 -20.45 10.48 1.50
N VAL A 220 -20.89 10.32 0.25
CA VAL A 220 -22.16 10.88 -0.23
C VAL A 220 -23.36 10.17 0.42
N MET A 221 -24.47 10.88 0.51
CA MET A 221 -25.74 10.33 1.03
C MET A 221 -26.66 9.82 -0.08
N ASP A 222 -26.40 10.22 -1.30
CA ASP A 222 -27.07 9.85 -2.55
C ASP A 222 -26.21 8.88 -3.38
N ASP A 223 -26.58 8.65 -4.63
CA ASP A 223 -25.86 7.77 -5.56
C ASP A 223 -24.76 8.49 -6.37
N SER A 224 -24.42 9.74 -6.01
CA SER A 224 -23.37 10.47 -6.68
C SER A 224 -21.98 9.82 -6.51
N LEU A 225 -21.14 9.92 -7.53
CA LEU A 225 -19.80 9.35 -7.55
C LEU A 225 -18.72 10.43 -7.30
N PRO A 226 -17.60 10.07 -6.69
CA PRO A 226 -17.30 8.79 -6.07
C PRO A 226 -18.05 8.66 -4.72
N LYS A 227 -18.56 7.45 -4.44
CA LYS A 227 -19.30 7.15 -3.19
C LYS A 227 -18.49 7.51 -1.95
N TYR A 228 -17.19 7.22 -1.96
CA TYR A 228 -16.23 7.62 -0.93
C TYR A 228 -15.13 8.47 -1.53
N LEU A 229 -14.74 9.51 -0.83
CA LEU A 229 -13.61 10.38 -1.15
C LEU A 229 -12.70 10.49 0.07
N ASN A 230 -11.41 10.24 -0.10
CA ASN A 230 -10.42 10.34 0.97
C ASN A 230 -9.52 11.57 0.80
N SER A 231 -8.92 12.01 1.92
CA SER A 231 -7.79 12.94 1.85
C SER A 231 -6.66 12.34 1.01
N PRO A 232 -5.94 13.18 0.24
CA PRO A 232 -4.73 12.73 -0.46
C PRO A 232 -3.60 12.44 0.55
N GLU A 233 -2.54 11.80 0.09
CA GLU A 233 -1.30 11.67 0.85
C GLU A 233 -0.75 13.05 1.23
N SER A 234 -0.19 13.17 2.43
CA SER A 234 0.41 14.40 2.92
C SER A 234 1.53 14.09 3.92
N ILE A 235 2.27 15.12 4.36
CA ILE A 235 3.33 14.92 5.37
C ILE A 235 2.81 14.38 6.71
N ILE A 236 1.51 14.51 6.99
CA ILE A 236 0.87 14.01 8.21
C ILE A 236 -0.05 12.81 7.98
N PHE A 237 -0.31 12.42 6.74
CA PHE A 237 -1.20 11.32 6.40
C PHE A 237 -0.61 10.42 5.31
N ASN A 238 -0.45 9.15 5.64
CA ASN A 238 -0.11 8.09 4.71
C ASN A 238 -1.12 6.94 4.89
N LYS A 239 -1.89 6.65 3.84
CA LYS A 239 -2.96 5.63 3.87
C LYS A 239 -2.41 4.24 4.22
N GLY A 240 -1.29 3.87 3.61
CA GLY A 240 -0.67 2.57 3.81
C GLY A 240 -0.02 2.37 5.19
N SER A 241 0.00 3.40 6.04
CA SER A 241 0.62 3.34 7.39
C SER A 241 -0.39 3.58 8.51
N ASN A 242 -1.68 3.73 8.19
CA ASN A 242 -2.74 4.00 9.16
C ASN A 242 -3.88 3.00 9.01
N LEU A 243 -4.64 2.84 10.10
CA LEU A 243 -5.83 2.00 10.16
C LEU A 243 -6.93 2.80 10.84
N TYR A 244 -8.07 2.95 10.16
CA TYR A 244 -9.23 3.64 10.72
C TYR A 244 -9.81 2.85 11.91
N GLY A 245 -10.07 3.53 13.01
CA GLY A 245 -10.58 2.91 14.23
C GLY A 245 -9.49 2.45 15.21
N LEU A 246 -8.22 2.37 14.80
CA LEU A 246 -7.14 1.91 15.67
C LEU A 246 -6.94 2.80 16.92
N ASN A 247 -7.18 4.10 16.80
CA ASN A 247 -7.15 5.04 17.91
C ASN A 247 -8.19 4.74 19.03
N LEU A 248 -9.21 3.96 18.70
CA LEU A 248 -10.28 3.55 19.65
C LEU A 248 -9.97 2.23 20.35
N VAL A 249 -8.96 1.51 19.87
CA VAL A 249 -8.51 0.26 20.48
C VAL A 249 -7.72 0.56 21.75
N ARG A 250 -8.32 0.27 22.90
CA ARG A 250 -7.72 0.54 24.21
C ARG A 250 -6.60 -0.45 24.56
N GLU A 251 -5.66 -0.06 25.41
CA GLU A 251 -4.61 -0.97 25.92
C GLU A 251 -5.19 -2.20 26.64
N SER A 252 -6.37 -2.08 27.26
CA SER A 252 -7.07 -3.22 27.89
C SER A 252 -7.49 -4.31 26.90
N VAL A 253 -7.36 -4.07 25.59
CA VAL A 253 -7.69 -4.99 24.51
C VAL A 253 -6.44 -5.66 23.94
N LYS A 254 -5.26 -5.37 24.49
CA LYS A 254 -4.02 -6.10 24.16
C LYS A 254 -4.26 -7.60 24.34
N ASN A 255 -3.88 -8.38 23.31
CA ASN A 255 -4.09 -9.83 23.20
C ASN A 255 -5.50 -10.28 22.77
N LYS A 256 -6.46 -9.39 22.48
CA LYS A 256 -7.68 -9.77 21.77
C LYS A 256 -7.44 -9.79 20.26
N SER A 257 -8.18 -10.63 19.56
CA SER A 257 -8.12 -10.69 18.11
C SER A 257 -8.65 -9.40 17.49
N PHE A 258 -7.97 -8.90 16.47
CA PHE A 258 -8.45 -7.77 15.66
C PHE A 258 -9.41 -8.26 14.59
N ILE A 259 -10.39 -7.44 14.25
CA ILE A 259 -11.29 -7.67 13.12
C ILE A 259 -10.98 -6.62 12.05
N LEU A 260 -10.61 -7.08 10.87
CA LEU A 260 -10.28 -6.27 9.72
C LEU A 260 -11.48 -6.20 8.79
N VAL A 261 -11.88 -4.99 8.42
CA VAL A 261 -12.98 -4.71 7.48
C VAL A 261 -12.50 -3.73 6.41
N GLU A 262 -13.31 -3.50 5.37
CA GLU A 262 -12.91 -2.62 4.27
C GLU A 262 -13.11 -1.14 4.58
N GLY A 263 -14.28 -0.77 5.08
CA GLY A 263 -14.72 0.62 5.10
C GLY A 263 -14.99 1.24 6.47
N TYR A 264 -15.14 2.55 6.46
CA TYR A 264 -15.46 3.33 7.67
C TYR A 264 -16.79 2.91 8.30
N MET A 265 -17.81 2.62 7.47
CA MET A 265 -19.13 2.25 7.94
C MET A 265 -19.12 0.90 8.66
N ASP A 266 -18.34 -0.06 8.14
CA ASP A 266 -18.20 -1.37 8.77
C ASP A 266 -17.57 -1.25 10.15
N VAL A 267 -16.46 -0.47 10.27
CA VAL A 267 -15.84 -0.20 11.58
C VAL A 267 -16.86 0.41 12.54
N ILE A 268 -17.57 1.45 12.12
CA ILE A 268 -18.55 2.15 12.96
C ILE A 268 -19.65 1.19 13.42
N LYS A 269 -20.17 0.38 12.49
CA LYS A 269 -21.19 -0.61 12.78
C LYS A 269 -20.68 -1.68 13.75
N MET A 270 -19.52 -2.25 13.48
CA MET A 270 -18.90 -3.26 14.32
C MET A 270 -18.71 -2.74 15.76
N HIS A 271 -18.19 -1.52 15.91
CA HIS A 271 -18.08 -0.88 17.23
C HIS A 271 -19.42 -0.65 17.92
N THR A 272 -20.50 -0.37 17.16
CA THR A 272 -21.84 -0.22 17.72
C THR A 272 -22.36 -1.51 18.34
N TYR A 273 -21.94 -2.65 17.79
CA TYR A 273 -22.27 -3.99 18.32
C TYR A 273 -21.25 -4.52 19.33
N GLY A 274 -20.27 -3.70 19.75
CA GLY A 274 -19.29 -4.04 20.80
C GLY A 274 -18.04 -4.76 20.32
N TYR A 275 -17.76 -4.75 19.02
CA TYR A 275 -16.51 -5.27 18.45
C TYR A 275 -15.42 -4.17 18.43
N ASP A 276 -14.95 -3.82 19.63
CA ASP A 276 -14.05 -2.66 19.87
C ASP A 276 -12.64 -2.81 19.29
N THR A 277 -12.30 -3.97 18.71
CA THR A 277 -11.02 -4.23 18.04
C THR A 277 -11.12 -4.18 16.52
N THR A 278 -12.22 -3.65 15.98
CA THR A 278 -12.42 -3.55 14.54
C THR A 278 -11.69 -2.33 13.97
N VAL A 279 -10.96 -2.55 12.86
CA VAL A 279 -10.24 -1.52 12.11
C VAL A 279 -10.45 -1.69 10.62
N ALA A 280 -10.44 -0.58 9.86
CA ALA A 280 -10.52 -0.65 8.41
C ALA A 280 -9.17 -0.45 7.75
N LEU A 281 -8.97 -1.19 6.66
CA LEU A 281 -7.80 -1.09 5.79
C LEU A 281 -7.83 0.18 4.95
N GLY A 282 -8.99 0.54 4.41
CA GLY A 282 -9.19 1.70 3.54
C GLY A 282 -8.52 1.60 2.16
N THR A 283 -7.66 0.60 1.98
CA THR A 283 -6.93 0.22 0.76
C THR A 283 -6.49 -1.24 0.90
N SER A 284 -5.81 -1.80 -0.09
CA SER A 284 -5.14 -3.10 0.08
C SER A 284 -4.21 -3.09 1.31
N LEU A 285 -4.20 -4.17 2.07
CA LEU A 285 -3.33 -4.34 3.25
C LEU A 285 -1.86 -4.15 2.87
N THR A 286 -1.12 -3.43 3.72
CA THR A 286 0.31 -3.14 3.52
C THR A 286 1.19 -3.73 4.62
N ASP A 287 2.49 -3.93 4.35
CA ASP A 287 3.46 -4.37 5.36
C ASP A 287 3.59 -3.39 6.54
N ASN A 288 3.41 -2.08 6.31
CA ASN A 288 3.42 -1.08 7.38
C ASN A 288 2.22 -1.23 8.30
N GLN A 289 1.03 -1.50 7.75
CA GLN A 289 -0.18 -1.78 8.53
C GLN A 289 -0.02 -3.08 9.33
N ILE A 290 0.55 -4.13 8.75
CA ILE A 290 0.87 -5.38 9.49
C ILE A 290 1.84 -5.11 10.64
N LYS A 291 2.94 -4.39 10.39
CA LYS A 291 3.89 -3.99 11.43
C LYS A 291 3.22 -3.19 12.55
N LEU A 292 2.26 -2.33 12.19
CA LEU A 292 1.49 -1.56 13.15
C LEU A 292 0.58 -2.47 13.99
N MET A 293 -0.21 -3.34 13.37
CA MET A 293 -1.13 -4.26 14.04
C MET A 293 -0.41 -5.28 14.94
N LYS A 294 0.74 -5.77 14.51
CA LYS A 294 1.58 -6.72 15.28
C LYS A 294 1.96 -6.21 16.67
N ARG A 295 1.96 -4.88 16.88
CA ARG A 295 2.22 -4.27 18.20
C ARG A 295 1.07 -4.50 19.18
N TYR A 296 -0.13 -4.78 18.68
CA TYR A 296 -1.36 -4.89 19.48
C TYR A 296 -1.88 -6.32 19.61
N SER A 297 -1.75 -7.14 18.56
CA SER A 297 -2.24 -8.51 18.54
C SER A 297 -1.38 -9.43 17.66
N LYS A 298 -1.56 -10.75 17.87
CA LYS A 298 -1.01 -11.80 17.01
C LYS A 298 -2.10 -12.59 16.29
N SER A 299 -3.38 -12.33 16.60
CA SER A 299 -4.54 -13.04 16.07
C SER A 299 -5.51 -12.06 15.39
N PHE A 300 -5.99 -12.42 14.19
CA PHE A 300 -6.76 -11.55 13.34
C PHE A 300 -7.92 -12.28 12.69
N TYR A 301 -9.06 -11.60 12.58
CA TYR A 301 -10.19 -11.99 11.75
C TYR A 301 -10.28 -11.04 10.56
N ILE A 302 -10.51 -11.58 9.38
CA ILE A 302 -10.65 -10.84 8.12
C ILE A 302 -12.12 -10.97 7.72
N ALA A 303 -12.88 -9.87 7.80
CA ALA A 303 -14.30 -9.80 7.49
C ALA A 303 -14.52 -8.73 6.42
N LEU A 304 -14.11 -9.04 5.18
CA LEU A 304 -14.23 -8.14 4.01
C LEU A 304 -15.57 -8.37 3.29
N ASP A 305 -15.81 -7.60 2.24
CA ASP A 305 -17.00 -7.72 1.41
C ASP A 305 -17.14 -9.15 0.83
N SER A 306 -18.37 -9.61 0.64
CA SER A 306 -18.65 -11.00 0.21
C SER A 306 -18.48 -11.21 -1.30
N ASP A 307 -18.20 -10.16 -2.06
CA ASP A 307 -18.00 -10.23 -3.52
C ASP A 307 -16.62 -10.83 -3.90
N ILE A 308 -16.43 -11.04 -5.20
CA ILE A 308 -15.19 -11.63 -5.73
C ILE A 308 -13.95 -10.77 -5.38
N ALA A 309 -14.10 -9.44 -5.37
CA ALA A 309 -13.00 -8.53 -5.04
C ALA A 309 -12.61 -8.66 -3.57
N GLY A 310 -13.59 -8.68 -2.64
CA GLY A 310 -13.36 -8.90 -1.22
C GLY A 310 -12.76 -10.28 -0.91
N GLN A 311 -13.17 -11.35 -1.63
CA GLN A 311 -12.58 -12.69 -1.49
C GLN A 311 -11.10 -12.70 -1.93
N LYS A 312 -10.76 -12.05 -3.05
CA LYS A 312 -9.37 -11.89 -3.50
C LYS A 312 -8.56 -11.07 -2.50
N ALA A 313 -9.13 -9.97 -1.98
CA ALA A 313 -8.49 -9.15 -0.97
C ALA A 313 -8.25 -9.94 0.34
N ALA A 314 -9.20 -10.77 0.75
CA ALA A 314 -9.06 -11.64 1.92
C ALA A 314 -7.92 -12.66 1.73
N LEU A 315 -7.82 -13.29 0.55
CA LEU A 315 -6.72 -14.21 0.23
C LEU A 315 -5.36 -13.50 0.24
N LYS A 316 -5.28 -12.33 -0.37
CA LYS A 316 -4.06 -11.50 -0.35
C LYS A 316 -3.66 -11.14 1.09
N ALA A 317 -4.62 -10.73 1.91
CA ALA A 317 -4.39 -10.41 3.31
C ALA A 317 -3.90 -11.65 4.09
N LEU A 318 -4.54 -12.81 3.94
CA LEU A 318 -4.11 -14.06 4.56
C LEU A 318 -2.65 -14.40 4.19
N ASN A 319 -2.29 -14.31 2.91
CA ASN A 319 -0.94 -14.56 2.43
C ASN A 319 0.08 -13.62 3.10
N MET A 320 -0.28 -12.34 3.27
CA MET A 320 0.58 -11.37 3.96
C MET A 320 0.71 -11.67 5.46
N PHE A 321 -0.36 -12.11 6.12
CA PHE A 321 -0.29 -12.54 7.51
C PHE A 321 0.60 -13.77 7.68
N LYS A 322 0.45 -14.79 6.81
CA LYS A 322 1.29 -15.99 6.81
C LYS A 322 2.77 -15.66 6.61
N LYS A 323 3.10 -14.81 5.65
CA LYS A 323 4.47 -14.33 5.42
C LYS A 323 5.08 -13.63 6.64
N ASN A 324 4.26 -13.02 7.50
CA ASN A 324 4.70 -12.33 8.71
C ASN A 324 4.57 -13.17 10.00
N ASN A 325 4.29 -14.47 9.90
CA ASN A 325 4.07 -15.41 11.02
C ASN A 325 2.98 -14.92 11.98
N LEU A 326 1.84 -14.52 11.43
CA LEU A 326 0.69 -14.07 12.19
C LEU A 326 -0.52 -14.96 11.86
N ASP A 327 -1.34 -15.23 12.89
CA ASP A 327 -2.57 -15.98 12.74
C ASP A 327 -3.70 -15.10 12.24
N ALA A 328 -4.31 -15.48 11.12
CA ALA A 328 -5.48 -14.82 10.60
C ALA A 328 -6.50 -15.85 10.13
N LYS A 329 -7.79 -15.57 10.35
CA LYS A 329 -8.93 -16.37 9.88
C LYS A 329 -9.88 -15.51 9.09
N VAL A 330 -10.56 -16.05 8.10
CA VAL A 330 -11.55 -15.34 7.28
C VAL A 330 -12.95 -15.63 7.80
N VAL A 331 -13.69 -14.57 8.02
CA VAL A 331 -15.12 -14.63 8.38
C VAL A 331 -15.92 -14.54 7.08
N ILE A 332 -16.55 -15.63 6.68
CA ILE A 332 -17.43 -15.65 5.51
C ILE A 332 -18.76 -15.01 5.86
N ILE A 333 -19.21 -14.05 5.07
CA ILE A 333 -20.47 -13.32 5.28
C ILE A 333 -21.51 -13.82 4.28
N PRO A 334 -22.45 -14.70 4.69
CA PRO A 334 -23.49 -15.20 3.82
C PRO A 334 -24.70 -14.24 3.80
N ASN A 335 -25.40 -14.16 2.67
CA ASN A 335 -26.68 -13.46 2.54
C ASN A 335 -26.65 -11.95 2.84
N ALA A 336 -25.46 -11.34 2.83
CA ALA A 336 -25.22 -9.92 2.97
C ALA A 336 -23.96 -9.54 2.20
N LYS A 337 -23.86 -8.26 1.82
CA LYS A 337 -22.73 -7.75 1.06
C LYS A 337 -21.49 -7.58 1.95
N ASP A 338 -21.69 -7.02 3.13
CA ASP A 338 -20.65 -6.56 4.04
C ASP A 338 -21.06 -6.78 5.51
N PRO A 339 -20.15 -6.59 6.49
CA PRO A 339 -20.47 -6.70 7.91
C PRO A 339 -21.56 -5.75 8.39
N ASP A 340 -21.65 -4.52 7.82
CA ASP A 340 -22.71 -3.55 8.18
C ASP A 340 -24.09 -4.11 7.84
N GLU A 341 -24.27 -4.60 6.61
CA GLU A 341 -25.53 -5.18 6.16
C GLU A 341 -25.89 -6.44 6.96
N TYR A 342 -24.91 -7.33 7.19
CA TYR A 342 -25.13 -8.56 7.95
C TYR A 342 -25.61 -8.29 9.37
N LEU A 343 -24.92 -7.41 10.09
CA LEU A 343 -25.31 -7.04 11.46
C LEU A 343 -26.67 -6.37 11.51
N ASN A 344 -27.04 -5.59 10.50
CA ASN A 344 -28.35 -4.97 10.41
C ASN A 344 -29.49 -5.99 10.22
N LYS A 345 -29.24 -7.04 9.40
CA LYS A 345 -30.22 -8.08 9.07
C LYS A 345 -30.33 -9.16 10.16
N PHE A 346 -29.20 -9.63 10.67
CA PHE A 346 -29.13 -10.85 11.46
C PHE A 346 -28.68 -10.62 12.92
N GLY A 347 -28.10 -9.45 13.22
CA GLY A 347 -27.70 -9.07 14.58
C GLY A 347 -26.42 -9.73 15.07
N LYS A 348 -26.04 -9.37 16.30
CA LYS A 348 -24.76 -9.75 16.93
C LYS A 348 -24.60 -11.25 17.11
N ILE A 349 -25.61 -11.94 17.65
CA ILE A 349 -25.51 -13.38 17.98
C ILE A 349 -25.16 -14.22 16.74
N ASN A 350 -25.73 -13.86 15.59
CA ASN A 350 -25.41 -14.59 14.36
C ASN A 350 -24.02 -14.22 13.82
N PHE A 351 -23.57 -12.98 14.01
CA PHE A 351 -22.21 -12.60 13.63
C PHE A 351 -21.16 -13.27 14.53
N ASP A 352 -21.43 -13.41 15.85
CA ASP A 352 -20.56 -14.18 16.75
C ASP A 352 -20.36 -15.62 16.26
N LYS A 353 -21.44 -16.27 15.75
CA LYS A 353 -21.32 -17.60 15.12
C LYS A 353 -20.47 -17.60 13.86
N LEU A 354 -20.49 -16.54 13.05
CA LEU A 354 -19.59 -16.44 11.89
C LEU A 354 -18.13 -16.35 12.32
N ILE A 355 -17.83 -15.60 13.39
CA ILE A 355 -16.48 -15.52 13.96
C ILE A 355 -16.04 -16.89 14.47
N GLU A 356 -16.89 -17.61 15.20
CA GLU A 356 -16.61 -18.97 15.69
C GLU A 356 -16.33 -19.96 14.55
N ASN A 357 -17.07 -19.86 13.44
CA ASN A 357 -16.92 -20.70 12.25
C ASN A 357 -15.97 -20.12 11.20
N SER A 358 -15.15 -19.14 11.57
CA SER A 358 -14.18 -18.51 10.65
C SER A 358 -13.15 -19.51 10.13
N LEU A 359 -12.85 -19.41 8.85
CA LEU A 359 -11.99 -20.34 8.13
C LEU A 359 -10.51 -20.01 8.38
N ASP A 360 -9.74 -21.05 8.66
CA ASP A 360 -8.27 -20.93 8.68
C ASP A 360 -7.72 -20.81 7.24
N TYR A 361 -6.40 -20.70 7.13
CA TYR A 361 -5.74 -20.54 5.83
C TYR A 361 -6.07 -21.67 4.84
N TYR A 362 -6.02 -22.93 5.29
CA TYR A 362 -6.31 -24.06 4.44
C TYR A 362 -7.80 -24.13 4.07
N ASP A 363 -8.67 -23.99 5.06
CA ASP A 363 -10.11 -24.09 4.87
C ASP A 363 -10.63 -22.97 3.96
N PHE A 364 -10.02 -21.77 4.01
CA PHE A 364 -10.35 -20.68 3.09
C PHE A 364 -9.84 -20.96 1.67
N LEU A 365 -8.66 -21.53 1.48
CA LEU A 365 -8.21 -21.97 0.16
C LEU A 365 -9.15 -23.03 -0.42
N GLU A 366 -9.56 -24.00 0.40
CA GLU A 366 -10.53 -25.03 0.01
C GLU A 366 -11.85 -24.39 -0.43
N PHE A 367 -12.39 -23.48 0.38
CA PHE A 367 -13.61 -22.72 0.08
C PHE A 367 -13.48 -21.95 -1.24
N ASN A 368 -12.41 -21.22 -1.41
CA ASN A 368 -12.20 -20.33 -2.55
C ASN A 368 -11.99 -21.07 -3.88
N TYR A 369 -11.50 -22.33 -3.83
CA TYR A 369 -11.24 -23.14 -5.01
C TYR A 369 -12.18 -24.34 -5.16
N GLN A 370 -13.28 -24.37 -4.41
CA GLN A 370 -14.24 -25.49 -4.41
C GLN A 370 -14.86 -25.70 -5.80
N GLU A 371 -15.19 -24.64 -6.52
CA GLU A 371 -15.74 -24.73 -7.88
C GLU A 371 -14.77 -25.39 -8.87
N ILE A 372 -13.47 -25.10 -8.77
CA ILE A 372 -12.44 -25.74 -9.58
C ILE A 372 -12.37 -27.24 -9.29
N TYR A 373 -12.50 -27.61 -8.02
CA TYR A 373 -12.52 -29.00 -7.60
C TYR A 373 -13.74 -29.76 -8.13
N GLU A 374 -14.93 -29.15 -8.03
CA GLU A 374 -16.21 -29.72 -8.49
C GLU A 374 -16.24 -29.91 -10.01
N ASN A 375 -15.60 -29.03 -10.77
CA ASN A 375 -15.43 -29.15 -12.22
C ASN A 375 -14.42 -30.25 -12.62
N SER A 376 -14.02 -31.13 -11.68
CA SER A 376 -13.11 -32.27 -11.86
C SER A 376 -11.69 -31.92 -12.34
N ASN A 377 -11.26 -30.66 -12.23
CA ASN A 377 -9.90 -30.26 -12.55
C ASN A 377 -8.97 -30.31 -11.32
N LYS A 378 -8.74 -31.56 -10.84
CA LYS A 378 -7.91 -31.82 -9.65
C LYS A 378 -6.48 -31.25 -9.77
N VAL A 379 -5.91 -31.25 -10.96
CA VAL A 379 -4.55 -30.77 -11.19
C VAL A 379 -4.49 -29.24 -11.04
N GLU A 380 -5.46 -28.52 -11.59
CA GLU A 380 -5.57 -27.09 -11.44
C GLU A 380 -5.83 -26.70 -9.98
N TYR A 381 -6.74 -27.41 -9.31
CA TYR A 381 -7.01 -27.22 -7.89
C TYR A 381 -5.73 -27.36 -7.05
N ILE A 382 -4.93 -28.42 -7.25
CA ILE A 382 -3.65 -28.60 -6.56
C ILE A 382 -2.68 -27.46 -6.87
N ASN A 383 -2.61 -27.01 -8.12
CA ASN A 383 -1.74 -25.92 -8.52
C ASN A 383 -2.10 -24.58 -7.86
N LYS A 384 -3.40 -24.28 -7.67
CA LYS A 384 -3.84 -23.10 -6.92
C LYS A 384 -3.38 -23.14 -5.46
N PHE A 385 -3.38 -24.30 -4.82
CA PHE A 385 -2.78 -24.45 -3.49
C PHE A 385 -1.26 -24.19 -3.51
N PHE A 386 -0.54 -24.73 -4.48
CA PHE A 386 0.91 -24.52 -4.59
C PHE A 386 1.28 -23.04 -4.70
N ASP A 387 0.53 -22.24 -5.47
CA ASP A 387 0.75 -20.80 -5.64
C ASP A 387 0.63 -20.03 -4.33
N ASN A 388 -0.15 -20.54 -3.38
CA ASN A 388 -0.37 -19.92 -2.07
C ASN A 388 0.51 -20.51 -0.96
N ILE A 389 0.78 -21.82 -0.97
CA ILE A 389 1.61 -22.50 0.06
C ILE A 389 3.03 -21.92 0.12
N VAL A 390 3.54 -21.33 -0.96
CA VAL A 390 4.84 -20.64 -0.96
C VAL A 390 4.94 -19.54 0.10
N ASN A 391 3.82 -18.95 0.50
CA ASN A 391 3.75 -17.92 1.54
C ASN A 391 3.78 -18.49 2.97
N VAL A 392 3.62 -19.81 3.13
CA VAL A 392 3.69 -20.49 4.44
C VAL A 392 5.16 -20.70 4.78
N THR A 393 5.62 -20.09 5.88
CA THR A 393 7.02 -20.16 6.30
C THR A 393 7.35 -21.39 7.15
N SER A 394 6.33 -21.97 7.80
CA SER A 394 6.47 -23.17 8.64
C SER A 394 6.43 -24.45 7.80
N GLU A 395 7.50 -25.23 7.82
CA GLU A 395 7.54 -26.54 7.13
C GLU A 395 6.54 -27.54 7.73
N ILE A 396 6.31 -27.48 9.06
CA ILE A 396 5.29 -28.31 9.71
C ILE A 396 3.89 -27.96 9.20
N GLU A 397 3.60 -26.68 9.05
CA GLU A 397 2.32 -26.21 8.53
C GLU A 397 2.11 -26.64 7.06
N LYS A 398 3.15 -26.50 6.23
CA LYS A 398 3.12 -27.02 4.84
C LYS A 398 2.80 -28.51 4.81
N GLU A 399 3.45 -29.28 5.68
CA GLU A 399 3.25 -30.72 5.81
C GLU A 399 1.78 -31.07 6.11
N LEU A 400 1.16 -30.34 7.07
CA LEU A 400 -0.26 -30.49 7.42
C LEU A 400 -1.19 -30.13 6.25
N ILE A 401 -0.84 -29.08 5.50
CA ILE A 401 -1.61 -28.66 4.31
C ILE A 401 -1.52 -29.75 3.23
N PHE A 402 -0.33 -30.30 2.96
CA PHE A 402 -0.17 -31.41 2.00
C PHE A 402 -0.95 -32.64 2.41
N GLU A 403 -1.02 -32.97 3.71
CA GLU A 403 -1.80 -34.08 4.21
C GLU A 403 -3.30 -33.85 4.01
N LYS A 404 -3.84 -32.68 4.35
CA LYS A 404 -5.23 -32.30 4.11
C LYS A 404 -5.56 -32.39 2.61
N LEU A 405 -4.69 -31.82 1.76
CA LEU A 405 -4.84 -31.80 0.31
C LEU A 405 -4.83 -33.24 -0.27
N SER A 406 -3.91 -34.09 0.19
CA SER A 406 -3.83 -35.48 -0.19
C SER A 406 -5.13 -36.24 0.08
N ARG A 407 -5.70 -36.08 1.26
CA ARG A 407 -6.99 -36.68 1.64
C ARG A 407 -8.14 -36.18 0.75
N LYS A 408 -8.18 -34.89 0.46
CA LYS A 408 -9.25 -34.28 -0.36
C LYS A 408 -9.25 -34.76 -1.80
N VAL A 409 -8.08 -34.78 -2.44
CA VAL A 409 -7.98 -35.11 -3.89
C VAL A 409 -7.80 -36.59 -4.18
N GLY A 410 -7.48 -37.42 -3.16
CA GLY A 410 -7.20 -38.82 -3.31
C GLY A 410 -5.87 -39.14 -4.02
N VAL A 411 -4.86 -38.27 -3.86
CA VAL A 411 -3.50 -38.45 -4.41
C VAL A 411 -2.52 -38.57 -3.25
N SER A 412 -1.51 -39.44 -3.38
CA SER A 412 -0.54 -39.65 -2.30
C SER A 412 0.21 -38.34 -1.97
N LYS A 413 0.47 -38.11 -0.68
CA LYS A 413 1.16 -36.94 -0.18
C LYS A 413 2.56 -36.77 -0.81
N GLU A 414 3.26 -37.91 -0.99
CA GLU A 414 4.59 -37.92 -1.62
C GLU A 414 4.55 -37.42 -3.06
N SER A 415 3.49 -37.76 -3.81
CA SER A 415 3.29 -37.28 -5.19
C SER A 415 3.02 -35.79 -5.22
N ILE A 416 2.23 -35.27 -4.28
CA ILE A 416 1.93 -33.85 -4.13
C ILE A 416 3.21 -33.06 -3.79
N ILE A 417 4.00 -33.52 -2.82
CA ILE A 417 5.26 -32.92 -2.42
C ILE A 417 6.28 -32.90 -3.57
N LYS A 418 6.38 -34.03 -4.29
CA LYS A 418 7.24 -34.13 -5.49
C LYS A 418 6.88 -33.08 -6.53
N GLU A 419 5.60 -32.90 -6.83
CA GLU A 419 5.17 -31.94 -7.84
C GLU A 419 5.34 -30.49 -7.35
N TYR A 420 5.08 -30.21 -6.06
CA TYR A 420 5.37 -28.93 -5.43
C TYR A 420 6.85 -28.56 -5.54
N ASN A 421 7.74 -29.47 -5.17
CA ASN A 421 9.19 -29.26 -5.25
C ASN A 421 9.66 -29.07 -6.69
N LYS A 422 9.12 -29.83 -7.66
CA LYS A 422 9.42 -29.71 -9.08
C LYS A 422 8.98 -28.34 -9.64
N LYS A 423 7.84 -27.83 -9.20
CA LYS A 423 7.35 -26.50 -9.56
C LYS A 423 8.29 -25.41 -8.99
N ASN A 424 8.72 -25.53 -7.74
CA ASN A 424 9.60 -24.57 -7.08
C ASN A 424 11.06 -24.65 -7.56
N THR A 425 11.58 -25.85 -7.92
CA THR A 425 12.92 -25.97 -8.51
C THR A 425 13.00 -25.38 -9.92
N LYS A 426 11.93 -25.39 -10.69
CA LYS A 426 11.86 -24.68 -11.98
C LYS A 426 11.87 -23.15 -11.79
N GLN A 427 11.40 -22.64 -10.65
CA GLN A 427 11.55 -21.24 -10.28
C GLN A 427 12.93 -20.94 -9.62
N GLY A 428 13.59 -21.96 -9.07
CA GLY A 428 14.83 -21.85 -8.28
C GLY A 428 16.14 -22.00 -9.04
N THR A 429 16.17 -22.27 -10.35
CA THR A 429 17.41 -22.42 -11.13
C THR A 429 18.08 -21.11 -11.53
N PHE A 430 17.72 -20.00 -10.90
CA PHE A 430 18.38 -18.71 -11.09
C PHE A 430 18.87 -18.04 -9.78
N VAL A 431 19.40 -18.81 -8.83
CA VAL A 431 20.15 -18.20 -7.72
C VAL A 431 21.51 -18.88 -7.59
N LYS A 432 22.44 -18.52 -8.48
CA LYS A 432 23.87 -18.51 -8.17
C LYS A 432 24.23 -17.09 -7.78
N SER A 433 24.75 -17.00 -6.55
CA SER A 433 25.40 -15.86 -5.92
C SER A 433 25.92 -14.77 -6.89
N ALA A 434 25.20 -13.66 -7.00
CA ALA A 434 25.73 -12.38 -7.41
C ALA A 434 24.94 -11.30 -6.64
N ARG A 435 25.65 -10.24 -6.25
CA ARG A 435 25.18 -9.06 -5.51
C ARG A 435 23.81 -8.58 -6.01
N PRO A 436 22.97 -7.94 -5.19
CA PRO A 436 21.65 -7.52 -5.64
C PRO A 436 21.78 -6.48 -6.74
N ALA A 437 21.74 -6.97 -7.97
CA ALA A 437 21.45 -6.15 -9.14
C ALA A 437 19.93 -5.94 -9.13
N TYR A 438 19.53 -4.72 -9.30
CA TYR A 438 18.19 -4.21 -9.53
C TYR A 438 17.40 -5.19 -10.43
N VAL A 439 16.44 -5.92 -9.83
CA VAL A 439 15.60 -6.86 -10.58
C VAL A 439 14.52 -6.05 -11.27
N LYS A 440 14.60 -5.94 -12.60
CA LYS A 440 13.49 -5.51 -13.43
C LYS A 440 12.28 -6.41 -13.15
N PRO A 441 11.09 -5.86 -12.92
CA PRO A 441 9.88 -6.67 -12.83
C PRO A 441 9.65 -7.38 -14.15
N GLN A 442 9.71 -8.72 -14.15
CA GLN A 442 9.25 -9.52 -15.29
C GLN A 442 7.72 -9.52 -15.27
N VAL A 443 7.15 -8.67 -16.08
CA VAL A 443 5.75 -8.75 -16.49
C VAL A 443 5.57 -10.06 -17.27
N SER A 444 4.64 -10.91 -16.82
CA SER A 444 4.18 -12.08 -17.57
C SER A 444 3.78 -11.62 -18.98
N LYS A 445 4.31 -12.28 -19.99
CA LYS A 445 4.01 -12.02 -21.41
C LYS A 445 2.55 -12.38 -21.73
N ILE A 446 1.63 -11.49 -21.40
CA ILE A 446 0.47 -11.23 -22.24
C ILE A 446 0.95 -10.10 -23.16
N THR A 447 0.97 -10.31 -24.46
CA THR A 447 1.40 -9.33 -25.46
C THR A 447 0.33 -8.27 -25.64
N THR A 448 0.08 -7.48 -24.61
CA THR A 448 -0.71 -6.26 -24.72
C THR A 448 0.15 -5.21 -25.40
N SER A 449 -0.44 -4.45 -26.33
CA SER A 449 0.28 -3.34 -26.97
C SER A 449 0.57 -2.27 -25.90
N HIS A 450 1.69 -1.54 -26.01
CA HIS A 450 2.01 -0.46 -25.06
C HIS A 450 0.93 0.63 -25.05
N GLU A 451 0.16 0.74 -26.10
CA GLU A 451 -0.98 1.63 -26.26
C GLU A 451 -2.15 1.20 -25.40
N GLU A 452 -2.43 -0.11 -25.36
CA GLU A 452 -3.42 -0.72 -24.49
C GLU A 452 -3.05 -0.56 -23.00
N GLU A 453 -1.77 -0.77 -22.66
CA GLU A 453 -1.25 -0.58 -21.31
C GLU A 453 -1.39 0.88 -20.85
N LEU A 454 -1.17 1.85 -21.75
CA LEU A 454 -1.36 3.26 -21.48
C LEU A 454 -2.84 3.61 -21.22
N ILE A 455 -3.76 3.13 -22.05
CA ILE A 455 -5.20 3.33 -21.83
C ILE A 455 -5.64 2.76 -20.48
N LYS A 456 -5.15 1.57 -20.11
CA LYS A 456 -5.41 0.97 -18.79
C LYS A 456 -4.90 1.84 -17.63
N LEU A 457 -3.71 2.40 -17.75
CA LEU A 457 -3.15 3.29 -16.72
C LEU A 457 -3.95 4.58 -16.57
N ILE A 458 -4.47 5.14 -17.66
CA ILE A 458 -5.35 6.32 -17.65
C ILE A 458 -6.70 5.99 -17.01
N LEU A 459 -7.24 4.79 -17.23
CA LEU A 459 -8.49 4.34 -16.59
C LEU A 459 -8.33 4.20 -15.07
N ILE A 460 -7.17 3.72 -14.62
CA ILE A 460 -6.86 3.58 -13.19
C ILE A 460 -6.66 4.96 -12.54
N ASN A 461 -5.96 5.86 -13.22
CA ASN A 461 -5.74 7.22 -12.75
C ASN A 461 -5.95 8.22 -13.89
N ASN A 462 -7.13 8.80 -13.93
CA ASN A 462 -7.56 9.72 -15.00
C ASN A 462 -6.73 11.02 -15.08
N ASP A 463 -5.99 11.37 -14.01
CA ASP A 463 -5.06 12.52 -14.04
C ASP A 463 -3.91 12.30 -15.03
N PHE A 464 -3.57 11.05 -15.37
CA PHE A 464 -2.54 10.74 -16.34
C PHE A 464 -2.87 11.25 -17.75
N ALA A 465 -4.16 11.36 -18.10
CA ALA A 465 -4.58 11.90 -19.40
C ALA A 465 -4.08 13.35 -19.61
N LEU A 466 -4.03 14.16 -18.54
CA LEU A 466 -3.59 15.56 -18.62
C LEU A 466 -2.09 15.70 -18.94
N PHE A 467 -1.27 14.79 -18.43
CA PHE A 467 0.17 14.80 -18.67
C PHE A 467 0.56 14.37 -20.09
N LEU A 468 -0.36 13.69 -20.79
CA LEU A 468 -0.08 13.12 -22.10
C LEU A 468 -0.35 14.09 -23.25
N LYS A 469 -1.14 15.14 -23.04
CA LYS A 469 -1.55 16.08 -24.10
C LYS A 469 -0.37 16.69 -24.88
N GLU A 470 0.71 17.03 -24.19
CA GLU A 470 1.90 17.65 -24.80
C GLU A 470 2.83 16.64 -25.50
N ILE A 471 2.62 15.35 -25.24
CA ILE A 471 3.56 14.27 -25.59
C ILE A 471 2.95 13.34 -26.65
N VAL A 472 1.63 13.27 -26.71
CA VAL A 472 0.87 12.30 -27.50
C VAL A 472 0.09 13.01 -28.60
N ASN A 473 0.32 12.58 -29.83
CA ASN A 473 -0.43 12.98 -31.02
C ASN A 473 -0.77 11.72 -31.85
N GLU A 474 -1.48 11.90 -32.96
CA GLU A 474 -1.88 10.82 -33.86
C GLU A 474 -0.71 9.91 -34.29
N ASP A 475 0.47 10.49 -34.50
CA ASP A 475 1.67 9.76 -34.93
C ASP A 475 2.32 8.95 -33.81
N THR A 476 1.96 9.19 -32.57
CA THR A 476 2.51 8.50 -31.38
C THR A 476 1.90 7.13 -31.21
N PHE A 477 0.66 6.93 -31.66
CA PHE A 477 -0.03 5.65 -31.62
C PHE A 477 0.18 4.88 -32.94
N LYS A 478 0.32 3.58 -32.84
CA LYS A 478 0.35 2.69 -33.99
C LYS A 478 -1.06 2.37 -34.48
N ASP A 479 -2.02 2.32 -33.56
CA ASP A 479 -3.42 2.08 -33.80
C ASP A 479 -4.23 3.36 -33.47
N LEU A 480 -4.83 3.95 -34.52
CA LEU A 480 -5.64 5.17 -34.44
C LEU A 480 -6.84 5.05 -33.49
N ASP A 481 -7.34 3.84 -33.26
CA ASP A 481 -8.46 3.66 -32.35
C ASP A 481 -8.06 3.87 -30.89
N TYR A 482 -6.84 3.48 -30.48
CA TYR A 482 -6.32 3.81 -29.15
C TYR A 482 -6.08 5.31 -28.98
N TYR A 483 -5.66 6.00 -30.04
CA TYR A 483 -5.55 7.46 -30.01
C TYR A 483 -6.92 8.13 -29.84
N ASN A 484 -7.95 7.67 -30.54
CA ASN A 484 -9.31 8.18 -30.42
C ASN A 484 -9.88 7.91 -29.00
N ILE A 485 -9.66 6.72 -28.44
CA ILE A 485 -10.02 6.39 -27.06
C ILE A 485 -9.33 7.36 -26.09
N PHE A 486 -8.01 7.57 -26.24
CA PHE A 486 -7.27 8.54 -25.45
C PHE A 486 -7.86 9.95 -25.53
N LYS A 487 -8.18 10.42 -26.74
CA LYS A 487 -8.73 11.75 -26.98
C LYS A 487 -10.09 11.92 -26.31
N GLU A 488 -10.97 10.95 -26.40
CA GLU A 488 -12.28 10.96 -25.73
C GLU A 488 -12.10 10.97 -24.20
N MET A 489 -11.23 10.13 -23.63
CA MET A 489 -10.93 10.13 -22.19
C MET A 489 -10.34 11.46 -21.72
N TYR A 490 -9.50 12.09 -22.55
CA TYR A 490 -8.93 13.40 -22.25
C TYR A 490 -10.00 14.49 -22.23
N GLU A 491 -10.95 14.48 -23.19
CA GLU A 491 -12.08 15.43 -23.23
C GLU A 491 -13.01 15.25 -22.01
N TYR A 492 -13.31 14.02 -21.62
CA TYR A 492 -14.06 13.76 -20.39
C TYR A 492 -13.36 14.34 -19.17
N LYS A 493 -12.02 14.19 -19.09
CA LYS A 493 -11.23 14.73 -17.97
C LYS A 493 -11.18 16.24 -17.92
N ILE A 494 -11.03 16.91 -19.08
CA ILE A 494 -11.00 18.39 -19.15
C ILE A 494 -12.35 18.99 -18.73
N ASN A 495 -13.44 18.35 -19.12
CA ASN A 495 -14.79 18.84 -18.83
C ASN A 495 -15.27 18.44 -17.42
N ASP A 496 -14.41 17.80 -16.60
CA ASP A 496 -14.73 17.33 -15.24
C ASP A 496 -15.93 16.37 -15.20
N MET A 497 -16.17 15.66 -16.33
CA MET A 497 -17.23 14.67 -16.46
C MET A 497 -16.76 13.32 -15.90
N SER A 498 -17.62 12.66 -15.13
CA SER A 498 -17.38 11.28 -14.71
C SER A 498 -17.62 10.32 -15.88
N ILE A 499 -16.69 9.39 -16.09
CA ILE A 499 -16.88 8.30 -17.06
C ILE A 499 -17.61 7.18 -16.30
N ASP A 500 -18.90 6.98 -16.62
CA ASP A 500 -19.66 5.82 -16.15
C ASP A 500 -19.39 4.58 -17.01
N LYS A 501 -19.93 3.42 -16.61
CA LYS A 501 -19.70 2.14 -17.31
C LYS A 501 -20.22 2.17 -18.76
N ASP A 502 -21.32 2.85 -19.02
CA ASP A 502 -21.93 2.93 -20.35
C ASP A 502 -21.15 3.88 -21.26
N SER A 503 -20.71 5.01 -20.74
CA SER A 503 -19.79 5.92 -21.43
C SER A 503 -18.46 5.23 -21.75
N LEU A 504 -17.92 4.44 -20.81
CA LEU A 504 -16.69 3.68 -20.99
C LEU A 504 -16.83 2.62 -22.09
N ASN A 505 -17.96 1.88 -22.12
CA ASN A 505 -18.28 0.92 -23.17
C ASN A 505 -18.35 1.59 -24.55
N ASN A 506 -18.95 2.79 -24.62
CA ASN A 506 -19.03 3.56 -25.86
C ASN A 506 -17.67 4.07 -26.33
N ILE A 507 -16.83 4.53 -25.41
CA ILE A 507 -15.46 5.01 -25.69
C ILE A 507 -14.59 3.85 -26.21
N LEU A 508 -14.68 2.67 -25.59
CA LEU A 508 -13.85 1.52 -25.94
C LEU A 508 -14.29 0.79 -27.23
N LYS A 509 -15.50 1.06 -27.74
CA LYS A 509 -16.04 0.59 -29.05
C LYS A 509 -15.74 -0.88 -29.35
N ASN A 510 -15.91 -1.76 -28.38
CA ASN A 510 -15.65 -3.21 -28.49
C ASN A 510 -14.18 -3.61 -28.74
N LYS A 511 -13.23 -2.69 -28.63
CA LYS A 511 -11.79 -3.03 -28.76
C LYS A 511 -11.17 -3.61 -27.48
N MET A 512 -11.74 -3.24 -26.35
CA MET A 512 -11.30 -3.75 -25.03
C MET A 512 -12.53 -4.12 -24.23
N ASP A 513 -12.50 -5.29 -23.63
CA ASP A 513 -13.56 -5.73 -22.73
C ASP A 513 -13.48 -4.92 -21.42
N VAL A 514 -14.52 -4.14 -21.14
CA VAL A 514 -14.60 -3.32 -19.91
C VAL A 514 -14.51 -4.19 -18.67
N GLU A 515 -15.03 -5.41 -18.69
CA GLU A 515 -14.91 -6.34 -17.57
C GLU A 515 -13.48 -6.80 -17.35
N ILE A 516 -12.71 -7.01 -18.42
CA ILE A 516 -11.27 -7.31 -18.35
C ILE A 516 -10.49 -6.10 -17.83
N LEU A 517 -10.87 -4.89 -18.24
CA LEU A 517 -10.23 -3.64 -17.80
C LEU A 517 -10.50 -3.33 -16.31
N LEU A 518 -11.72 -3.59 -15.85
CA LEU A 518 -12.10 -3.40 -14.45
C LEU A 518 -11.56 -4.52 -13.53
N GLN A 519 -11.08 -5.65 -14.09
CA GLN A 519 -10.43 -6.74 -13.36
C GLN A 519 -8.96 -6.48 -13.03
N TYR A 520 -8.40 -5.31 -13.38
CA TYR A 520 -7.01 -4.95 -13.06
C TYR A 520 -6.84 -4.49 -11.62
N ASP A 521 -7.13 -5.38 -10.67
CA ASP A 521 -6.80 -5.21 -9.24
C ASP A 521 -5.33 -5.57 -8.91
N ASP A 522 -4.54 -6.03 -9.88
CA ASP A 522 -3.13 -6.43 -9.68
C ASP A 522 -2.11 -5.32 -10.02
N VAL A 523 -2.56 -4.11 -10.24
CA VAL A 523 -1.62 -2.99 -10.43
C VAL A 523 -1.12 -2.55 -9.06
N ASP A 524 0.18 -2.73 -8.84
CA ASP A 524 0.88 -2.20 -7.68
C ASP A 524 0.79 -0.65 -7.71
N TYR A 525 -0.16 -0.11 -6.97
CA TYR A 525 -0.44 1.32 -6.91
C TYR A 525 0.79 2.13 -6.45
N ASP A 526 1.72 1.53 -5.70
CA ASP A 526 2.97 2.16 -5.29
C ASP A 526 3.96 2.34 -6.48
N ASN A 527 3.74 1.60 -7.59
CA ASN A 527 4.52 1.66 -8.82
C ASN A 527 3.78 2.27 -10.01
N LEU A 528 2.53 2.72 -9.84
CA LEU A 528 1.69 3.23 -10.94
C LEU A 528 2.35 4.40 -11.68
N GLU A 529 2.95 5.32 -10.94
CA GLU A 529 3.68 6.47 -11.50
C GLU A 529 4.96 6.03 -12.24
N ALA A 530 5.65 5.02 -11.74
CA ALA A 530 6.83 4.44 -12.38
C ALA A 530 6.45 3.69 -13.67
N LEU A 531 5.38 2.91 -13.65
CA LEU A 531 4.83 2.22 -14.83
C LEU A 531 4.36 3.22 -15.89
N PHE A 532 3.69 4.29 -15.48
CA PHE A 532 3.25 5.36 -16.37
C PHE A 532 4.44 6.08 -17.02
N LYS A 533 5.47 6.42 -16.25
CA LYS A 533 6.72 7.01 -16.76
C LYS A 533 7.43 6.08 -17.74
N ASP A 534 7.48 4.78 -17.47
CA ASP A 534 8.09 3.78 -18.39
C ASP A 534 7.27 3.65 -19.69
N CYS A 535 5.93 3.62 -19.60
CA CYS A 535 5.05 3.62 -20.77
C CYS A 535 5.24 4.87 -21.65
N ILE A 536 5.25 6.06 -21.06
CA ILE A 536 5.51 7.33 -21.77
C ILE A 536 6.87 7.29 -22.45
N LYS A 537 7.89 6.81 -21.77
CA LYS A 537 9.23 6.72 -22.28
C LYS A 537 9.33 5.82 -23.52
N ARG A 538 8.70 4.66 -23.48
CA ARG A 538 8.64 3.73 -24.63
C ARG A 538 7.88 4.33 -25.81
N LEU A 539 6.79 5.07 -25.56
CA LEU A 539 6.05 5.78 -26.59
C LEU A 539 6.89 6.89 -27.23
N LYS A 540 7.60 7.71 -26.43
CA LYS A 540 8.53 8.74 -26.93
C LYS A 540 9.62 8.15 -27.80
N ILE A 541 10.25 7.04 -27.38
CA ILE A 541 11.29 6.36 -28.16
C ILE A 541 10.70 5.91 -29.50
N LYS A 542 9.55 5.25 -29.53
CA LYS A 542 8.87 4.83 -30.76
C LYS A 542 8.54 6.00 -31.68
N TYR A 543 8.01 7.09 -31.13
CA TYR A 543 7.70 8.31 -31.89
C TYR A 543 8.97 8.89 -32.54
N TYR A 544 10.05 9.02 -31.79
CA TYR A 544 11.31 9.54 -32.33
C TYR A 544 11.94 8.59 -33.36
N GLU A 545 11.85 7.27 -33.17
CA GLU A 545 12.32 6.26 -34.12
C GLU A 545 11.49 6.31 -35.43
N LYS A 546 10.16 6.42 -35.35
CA LYS A 546 9.28 6.58 -36.53
C LYS A 546 9.58 7.87 -37.30
N LYS A 547 9.69 9.00 -36.58
CA LYS A 547 10.02 10.30 -37.19
C LYS A 547 11.40 10.30 -37.84
N LYS A 548 12.37 9.66 -37.20
CA LYS A 548 13.72 9.47 -37.76
C LYS A 548 13.70 8.62 -39.03
N SER A 549 12.91 7.53 -39.09
CA SER A 549 12.75 6.69 -40.28
C SER A 549 12.18 7.48 -41.46
N ILE A 550 11.09 8.23 -41.23
CA ILE A 550 10.46 9.06 -42.26
C ILE A 550 11.43 10.10 -42.82
N LEU A 551 12.18 10.78 -41.95
CA LEU A 551 13.18 11.75 -42.35
C LEU A 551 14.38 11.10 -43.11
N SER A 552 14.75 9.88 -42.74
CA SER A 552 15.80 9.13 -43.42
C SER A 552 15.36 8.68 -44.82
N GLU A 553 14.08 8.29 -44.99
CA GLU A 553 13.50 7.95 -46.29
C GLU A 553 13.40 9.18 -47.21
N SER A 554 12.99 10.34 -46.63
CA SER A 554 12.94 11.59 -47.41
C SER A 554 14.35 12.11 -47.80
N LEU A 555 15.38 11.82 -47.00
CA LEU A 555 16.78 12.15 -47.32
C LEU A 555 17.27 11.31 -48.50
N THR A 556 16.91 10.02 -48.58
CA THR A 556 17.29 9.13 -49.70
C THR A 556 16.60 9.48 -51.01
N GLN A 557 15.44 10.15 -50.98
CA GLN A 557 14.72 10.59 -52.16
C GLN A 557 15.11 11.99 -52.66
N SER A 558 15.87 12.77 -51.86
CA SER A 558 16.24 14.17 -52.15
C SER A 558 17.75 14.34 -52.31
N GLU A 559 18.40 13.67 -53.28
CA GLU A 559 19.86 13.70 -53.48
C GLU A 559 20.46 15.08 -53.84
N ASN A 560 19.68 16.15 -54.13
CA ASN A 560 20.21 17.45 -54.58
C ASN A 560 19.41 18.69 -54.13
N SER A 561 19.03 18.86 -52.89
CA SER A 561 18.38 20.10 -52.46
C SER A 561 19.03 20.73 -51.19
N ALA A 562 18.96 22.07 -51.08
CA ALA A 562 19.45 22.84 -49.94
C ALA A 562 18.89 22.37 -48.57
N ASN A 563 17.77 21.61 -48.59
CA ASN A 563 17.10 21.06 -47.41
C ASN A 563 17.76 19.81 -46.80
N SER A 564 18.69 19.14 -47.49
CA SER A 564 19.30 17.89 -46.99
C SER A 564 20.11 18.08 -45.69
N LYS A 565 20.68 19.26 -45.50
CA LYS A 565 21.49 19.60 -44.32
C LYS A 565 20.61 19.82 -43.08
N ASP A 566 19.42 20.40 -43.25
CA ASP A 566 18.45 20.61 -42.15
C ASP A 566 17.79 19.29 -41.72
N ILE A 567 17.44 18.45 -42.70
CA ILE A 567 16.92 17.09 -42.44
C ILE A 567 17.98 16.26 -41.67
N MET A 568 19.24 16.35 -42.06
CA MET A 568 20.34 15.63 -41.40
C MET A 568 20.53 16.10 -39.95
N ASN A 569 20.45 17.41 -39.69
CA ASN A 569 20.51 17.98 -38.33
C ASN A 569 19.33 17.51 -37.47
N GLU A 570 18.13 17.42 -38.05
CA GLU A 570 16.95 16.93 -37.33
C GLU A 570 17.08 15.43 -37.01
N ILE A 571 17.57 14.61 -37.93
CA ILE A 571 17.89 13.18 -37.68
C ILE A 571 18.91 13.03 -36.54
N PHE A 572 19.97 13.85 -36.50
CA PHE A 572 20.96 13.85 -35.42
C PHE A 572 20.35 14.27 -34.08
N SER A 573 19.49 15.28 -34.10
CA SER A 573 18.74 15.74 -32.90
C SER A 573 17.83 14.62 -32.34
N LEU A 574 17.08 13.92 -33.21
CA LEU A 574 16.24 12.80 -32.84
C LEU A 574 17.04 11.61 -32.29
N ALA A 575 18.19 11.30 -32.92
CA ALA A 575 19.11 10.26 -32.44
C ALA A 575 19.62 10.57 -31.01
N LYS A 576 19.96 11.84 -30.74
CA LYS A 576 20.37 12.30 -29.42
C LYS A 576 19.24 12.20 -28.40
N LYS A 577 18.00 12.57 -28.78
CA LYS A 577 16.80 12.43 -27.93
C LYS A 577 16.49 10.96 -27.62
N ILE A 578 16.60 10.06 -28.59
CA ILE A 578 16.42 8.61 -28.39
C ILE A 578 17.48 8.10 -27.38
N LYS A 579 18.72 8.50 -27.54
CA LYS A 579 19.82 8.08 -26.66
C LYS A 579 19.61 8.58 -25.23
N SER A 580 19.33 9.87 -25.03
CA SER A 580 19.07 10.44 -23.69
C SER A 580 17.86 9.80 -23.03
N THR A 581 16.76 9.59 -23.79
CA THR A 581 15.57 8.91 -23.28
C THR A 581 15.85 7.44 -22.91
N LYS A 582 16.76 6.74 -23.57
CA LYS A 582 17.21 5.38 -23.21
C LYS A 582 18.15 5.38 -21.99
N GLU A 583 18.98 6.39 -21.80
CA GLU A 583 19.94 6.51 -20.68
C GLU A 583 19.29 6.94 -19.35
N GLU A 584 18.13 7.58 -19.37
CA GLU A 584 17.33 7.82 -18.16
C GLU A 584 16.80 6.52 -17.49
N VAL A 585 17.19 5.33 -18.00
CA VAL A 585 16.82 3.99 -17.49
C VAL A 585 17.89 3.37 -16.58
N ASN A 586 19.09 3.90 -16.56
CA ASN A 586 20.16 3.43 -15.69
C ASN A 586 20.35 4.44 -14.54
#